data_fba417915231ee374ff06f6538997d1d
#
_entry.id   fba417915231ee374ff06f6538997d1d
#
_cell.length_a   1.000
_cell.length_b   1.000
_cell.length_c   1.000
_cell.angle_alpha   90.00
_cell.angle_beta   90.00
_cell.angle_gamma   90.00
#
_symmetry.space_group_name_H-M   'P 1'
#
loop_
_entity.id
_entity.type
_entity.pdbx_description
1 polymer ?
#
loop_
_entity_poly.entity_id
_entity_poly.type
_entity_poly.pdbx_seq_one_letter_code
_entity_poly.pdbx_strand_id
1 'polypeptide(L)'
;MTEYESLVESLRIAYGDEFSKMATIIKGSENTPLYHISFDDKIKSFVPRFSTKLVNGESRAIPRTSTSSSILGCMLGFGDIGRGYLNNAFDSKRDNTLYIYKMGYALAVKPSKDLVPDVDYTDEHWLIAASVNTREYKGQITGKGFLSNISIDLLRNGCIYNYTWYFSLDEKTKFIKGLDLEPGCYCINLLDIGGYDFIPKVGDNIKVEKITKDEFLFHEGRRIESISNKRLY
;
A
#
# COMPACT_ATOMS: atom_id res chain seq x y z
N MET A 1 -22.36 21.94 -9.64
CA MET A 1 -22.06 20.93 -8.60
C MET A 1 -20.57 20.93 -8.37
N THR A 2 -20.14 21.22 -7.17
CA THR A 2 -18.74 21.19 -6.77
C THR A 2 -18.23 19.74 -6.70
N GLU A 3 -16.90 19.54 -6.66
CA GLU A 3 -16.33 18.22 -6.48
C GLU A 3 -16.80 17.56 -5.17
N TYR A 4 -16.91 18.34 -4.10
CA TYR A 4 -17.40 17.86 -2.81
C TYR A 4 -18.85 17.38 -2.89
N GLU A 5 -19.74 18.16 -3.47
CA GLU A 5 -21.16 17.78 -3.66
C GLU A 5 -21.29 16.51 -4.51
N SER A 6 -20.48 16.37 -5.54
CA SER A 6 -20.46 15.18 -6.39
C SER A 6 -19.98 13.92 -5.65
N LEU A 7 -18.99 14.09 -4.75
CA LEU A 7 -18.52 12.99 -3.88
C LEU A 7 -19.59 12.56 -2.86
N VAL A 8 -20.21 13.55 -2.21
CA VAL A 8 -21.33 13.33 -1.27
C VAL A 8 -22.46 12.55 -1.96
N GLU A 9 -22.84 12.96 -3.16
CA GLU A 9 -23.90 12.28 -3.91
C GLU A 9 -23.52 10.85 -4.28
N SER A 10 -22.27 10.61 -4.69
CA SER A 10 -21.80 9.25 -4.98
C SER A 10 -21.84 8.33 -3.75
N LEU A 11 -21.46 8.85 -2.59
CA LEU A 11 -21.51 8.10 -1.33
C LEU A 11 -22.96 7.86 -0.89
N ARG A 12 -23.85 8.85 -1.08
CA ARG A 12 -25.27 8.71 -0.76
C ARG A 12 -25.96 7.67 -1.65
N ILE A 13 -25.65 7.63 -2.92
CA ILE A 13 -26.17 6.61 -3.85
C ILE A 13 -25.69 5.22 -3.44
N ALA A 14 -24.42 5.06 -3.04
CA ALA A 14 -23.83 3.78 -2.70
C ALA A 14 -24.27 3.25 -1.32
N TYR A 15 -24.44 4.13 -0.33
CA TYR A 15 -24.60 3.76 1.09
C TYR A 15 -25.80 4.38 1.78
N GLY A 16 -26.64 5.15 1.07
CA GLY A 16 -27.81 5.84 1.61
C GLY A 16 -27.46 7.12 2.36
N ASP A 17 -28.47 7.74 2.96
CA ASP A 17 -28.36 9.05 3.64
C ASP A 17 -27.44 9.01 4.89
N GLU A 18 -27.27 7.83 5.48
CA GLU A 18 -26.41 7.65 6.66
C GLU A 18 -24.93 7.39 6.33
N PHE A 19 -24.50 7.58 5.06
CA PHE A 19 -23.10 7.34 4.64
C PHE A 19 -22.06 8.04 5.51
N SER A 20 -22.41 9.20 6.10
CA SER A 20 -21.52 9.96 6.98
C SER A 20 -21.12 9.23 8.27
N LYS A 21 -21.85 8.18 8.66
CA LYS A 21 -21.47 7.29 9.76
C LYS A 21 -20.43 6.25 9.31
N MET A 22 -20.36 5.96 8.01
CA MET A 22 -19.54 4.90 7.44
C MET A 22 -18.30 5.43 6.72
N ALA A 23 -18.30 6.69 6.30
CA ALA A 23 -17.21 7.28 5.52
C ALA A 23 -17.05 8.77 5.78
N THR A 24 -15.80 9.24 5.82
CA THR A 24 -15.46 10.65 5.99
C THR A 24 -14.75 11.16 4.76
N ILE A 25 -15.15 12.35 4.25
CA ILE A 25 -14.44 13.02 3.17
C ILE A 25 -13.30 13.83 3.75
N ILE A 26 -12.10 13.61 3.25
CA ILE A 26 -10.88 14.33 3.64
C ILE A 26 -10.38 15.20 2.49
N LYS A 27 -9.80 16.36 2.82
CA LYS A 27 -9.14 17.23 1.85
C LYS A 27 -7.67 16.86 1.70
N GLY A 28 -7.19 16.85 0.46
CA GLY A 28 -5.78 16.69 0.15
C GLY A 28 -4.96 17.87 0.66
N SER A 29 -3.80 17.57 1.21
CA SER A 29 -2.78 18.55 1.59
C SER A 29 -1.41 17.90 1.53
N GLU A 30 -0.34 18.70 1.53
CA GLU A 30 1.03 18.18 1.61
C GLU A 30 1.28 17.37 2.89
N ASN A 31 0.54 17.67 3.97
CA ASN A 31 0.66 16.97 5.25
C ASN A 31 -0.14 15.65 5.29
N THR A 32 -0.95 15.39 4.29
CA THR A 32 -1.75 14.16 4.15
C THR A 32 -1.45 13.45 2.83
N PRO A 33 -0.21 13.00 2.60
CA PRO A 33 0.10 12.25 1.38
C PRO A 33 -0.69 10.94 1.36
N LEU A 34 -1.13 10.55 0.18
CA LEU A 34 -1.69 9.23 -0.07
C LEU A 34 -0.79 8.49 -1.05
N TYR A 35 -0.56 7.22 -0.76
CA TYR A 35 0.28 6.35 -1.56
C TYR A 35 -0.54 5.22 -2.17
N HIS A 36 -0.08 4.75 -3.31
CA HIS A 36 -0.49 3.50 -3.93
C HIS A 36 0.77 2.73 -4.30
N ILE A 37 0.73 1.39 -4.21
CA ILE A 37 1.85 0.56 -4.65
C ILE A 37 1.41 -0.32 -5.83
N SER A 38 2.32 -0.54 -6.77
CA SER A 38 2.08 -1.37 -7.95
C SER A 38 3.36 -2.05 -8.41
N PHE A 39 3.24 -3.20 -9.09
CA PHE A 39 4.33 -3.81 -9.84
C PHE A 39 4.55 -3.18 -11.23
N ASP A 40 3.67 -2.29 -11.65
CA ASP A 40 3.74 -1.62 -12.94
C ASP A 40 4.30 -0.20 -12.76
N ASP A 41 5.44 0.11 -13.38
CA ASP A 41 6.11 1.41 -13.36
C ASP A 41 5.57 2.38 -14.43
N LYS A 42 4.61 1.94 -15.25
CA LYS A 42 4.11 2.70 -16.41
C LYS A 42 2.73 3.29 -16.20
N ILE A 43 2.18 3.20 -14.99
CA ILE A 43 0.86 3.76 -14.70
C ILE A 43 0.94 5.28 -14.77
N LYS A 44 0.27 5.87 -15.75
CA LYS A 44 0.20 7.33 -15.92
C LYS A 44 -0.99 7.94 -15.18
N SER A 45 -2.07 7.18 -15.06
CA SER A 45 -3.28 7.59 -14.35
C SER A 45 -3.98 6.39 -13.71
N PHE A 46 -4.65 6.63 -12.62
CA PHE A 46 -5.42 5.67 -11.85
C PHE A 46 -6.90 5.97 -12.04
N VAL A 47 -7.60 5.06 -12.71
CA VAL A 47 -9.05 5.15 -12.90
C VAL A 47 -9.72 4.33 -11.80
N PRO A 48 -10.62 4.93 -10.98
CA PRO A 48 -11.40 4.20 -10.01
C PRO A 48 -12.19 3.06 -10.66
N ARG A 49 -12.11 1.86 -10.07
CA ARG A 49 -12.81 0.67 -10.55
C ARG A 49 -13.30 -0.17 -9.38
N PHE A 50 -14.26 -1.04 -9.63
CA PHE A 50 -14.67 -2.01 -8.62
C PHE A 50 -13.52 -2.96 -8.32
N SER A 51 -13.18 -3.13 -7.03
CA SER A 51 -12.14 -4.04 -6.62
C SER A 51 -12.55 -5.47 -6.91
N THR A 52 -11.59 -6.27 -7.43
CA THR A 52 -11.77 -7.71 -7.66
C THR A 52 -11.20 -8.56 -6.53
N LYS A 53 -10.30 -7.98 -5.71
CA LYS A 53 -9.70 -8.61 -4.54
C LYS A 53 -10.08 -7.80 -3.32
N LEU A 54 -10.89 -8.37 -2.46
CA LEU A 54 -11.41 -7.73 -1.26
C LEU A 54 -11.19 -8.63 -0.04
N VAL A 55 -11.02 -8.01 1.11
CA VAL A 55 -11.09 -8.72 2.40
C VAL A 55 -12.53 -9.18 2.64
N ASN A 56 -12.70 -10.26 3.41
CA ASN A 56 -14.04 -10.70 3.75
C ASN A 56 -14.79 -9.61 4.52
N GLY A 57 -16.00 -9.26 4.06
CA GLY A 57 -16.83 -8.19 4.62
C GLY A 57 -16.55 -6.79 4.05
N GLU A 58 -15.57 -6.62 3.17
CA GLU A 58 -15.28 -5.32 2.53
C GLU A 58 -16.33 -4.95 1.49
N SER A 59 -16.75 -3.67 1.49
CA SER A 59 -17.77 -3.16 0.58
C SER A 59 -17.31 -3.08 -0.87
N ARG A 60 -18.21 -3.48 -1.79
CA ARG A 60 -18.06 -3.36 -3.26
C ARG A 60 -18.92 -2.27 -3.89
N ALA A 61 -19.62 -1.48 -3.09
CA ALA A 61 -20.67 -0.61 -3.61
C ALA A 61 -20.16 0.56 -4.49
N ILE A 62 -18.87 0.92 -4.40
CA ILE A 62 -18.33 2.07 -5.13
C ILE A 62 -17.01 1.74 -5.86
N PRO A 63 -16.86 2.20 -7.13
CA PRO A 63 -15.58 2.09 -7.82
C PRO A 63 -14.56 3.03 -7.18
N ARG A 64 -13.35 2.51 -6.90
CA ARG A 64 -12.30 3.24 -6.21
C ARG A 64 -10.90 2.85 -6.64
N THR A 65 -9.94 3.71 -6.35
CA THR A 65 -8.52 3.39 -6.25
C THR A 65 -8.17 3.38 -4.77
N SER A 66 -7.83 2.22 -4.23
CA SER A 66 -7.41 2.08 -2.84
C SER A 66 -6.01 2.66 -2.66
N THR A 67 -5.84 3.46 -1.64
CA THR A 67 -4.60 4.13 -1.26
C THR A 67 -4.42 4.04 0.25
N SER A 68 -3.25 4.38 0.76
CA SER A 68 -3.01 4.51 2.20
C SER A 68 -2.21 5.77 2.50
N SER A 69 -2.31 6.27 3.71
CA SER A 69 -1.49 7.41 4.16
C SER A 69 -0.03 7.04 4.42
N SER A 70 0.36 5.75 4.27
CA SER A 70 1.71 5.24 4.49
C SER A 70 2.08 4.10 3.54
N ILE A 71 3.38 3.89 3.33
CA ILE A 71 3.86 2.77 2.51
C ILE A 71 3.46 1.44 3.13
N LEU A 72 3.67 1.28 4.43
CA LEU A 72 3.35 0.01 5.11
C LEU A 72 1.85 -0.30 5.04
N GLY A 73 0.98 0.70 5.17
CA GLY A 73 -0.46 0.51 4.98
C GLY A 73 -0.81 -0.03 3.59
N CYS A 74 -0.15 0.49 2.53
CA CYS A 74 -0.30 -0.08 1.20
C CYS A 74 0.18 -1.54 1.12
N MET A 75 1.31 -1.87 1.78
CA MET A 75 1.86 -3.24 1.79
C MET A 75 0.92 -4.22 2.50
N LEU A 76 0.33 -3.82 3.62
CA LEU A 76 -0.66 -4.60 4.35
C LEU A 76 -1.92 -4.86 3.51
N GLY A 77 -2.37 -3.87 2.75
CA GLY A 77 -3.49 -4.00 1.81
C GLY A 77 -3.24 -4.98 0.65
N PHE A 78 -2.01 -5.47 0.45
CA PHE A 78 -1.68 -6.57 -0.48
C PHE A 78 -2.02 -7.97 0.07
N GLY A 79 -2.54 -8.06 1.28
CA GLY A 79 -2.93 -9.30 1.95
C GLY A 79 -2.02 -9.74 3.08
N ASP A 80 -0.78 -9.36 3.06
CA ASP A 80 0.20 -9.28 4.15
C ASP A 80 1.49 -8.62 3.64
N ILE A 81 2.43 -8.34 4.54
CA ILE A 81 3.69 -7.65 4.21
C ILE A 81 4.70 -8.52 3.45
N GLY A 82 4.43 -9.79 3.26
CA GLY A 82 5.35 -10.73 2.60
C GLY A 82 4.65 -11.75 1.73
N ARG A 83 3.77 -12.60 2.26
CA ARG A 83 3.14 -13.70 1.50
C ARG A 83 2.22 -13.19 0.40
N GLY A 84 1.38 -12.22 0.69
CA GLY A 84 0.50 -11.61 -0.30
C GLY A 84 1.29 -10.94 -1.42
N TYR A 85 2.39 -10.28 -1.08
CA TYR A 85 3.33 -9.73 -2.06
C TYR A 85 3.93 -10.84 -2.94
N LEU A 86 4.46 -11.91 -2.36
CA LEU A 86 5.06 -13.01 -3.12
C LEU A 86 4.05 -13.70 -4.03
N ASN A 87 2.85 -13.97 -3.55
CA ASN A 87 1.80 -14.59 -4.35
C ASN A 87 1.46 -13.71 -5.56
N ASN A 88 1.28 -12.39 -5.36
CA ASN A 88 1.03 -11.47 -6.46
C ASN A 88 2.22 -11.37 -7.43
N ALA A 89 3.45 -11.39 -6.92
CA ALA A 89 4.66 -11.36 -7.75
C ALA A 89 4.81 -12.63 -8.60
N PHE A 90 4.53 -13.80 -8.04
CA PHE A 90 4.55 -15.08 -8.79
C PHE A 90 3.45 -15.17 -9.83
N ASP A 91 2.22 -14.78 -9.49
CA ASP A 91 1.08 -14.79 -10.40
C ASP A 91 1.29 -13.87 -11.61
N SER A 92 1.96 -12.75 -11.42
CA SER A 92 2.18 -11.78 -12.49
C SER A 92 3.24 -12.19 -13.51
N LYS A 93 4.10 -13.19 -13.21
CA LYS A 93 5.28 -13.58 -14.01
C LYS A 93 6.22 -12.43 -14.36
N ARG A 94 6.17 -11.34 -13.60
CA ARG A 94 6.92 -10.08 -13.82
C ARG A 94 8.03 -9.93 -12.80
N ASP A 95 8.84 -8.91 -13.01
CA ASP A 95 9.71 -8.37 -11.96
C ASP A 95 8.86 -8.03 -10.73
N ASN A 96 9.29 -8.46 -9.56
CA ASN A 96 8.59 -8.25 -8.30
C ASN A 96 9.02 -6.94 -7.59
N THR A 97 9.47 -5.95 -8.33
CA THR A 97 9.69 -4.59 -7.81
C THR A 97 8.36 -3.93 -7.53
N LEU A 98 8.19 -3.41 -6.33
CA LEU A 98 7.09 -2.51 -5.98
C LEU A 98 7.47 -1.08 -6.31
N TYR A 99 6.64 -0.39 -7.06
CA TYR A 99 6.74 1.04 -7.31
C TYR A 99 5.78 1.77 -6.38
N ILE A 100 6.27 2.80 -5.73
CA ILE A 100 5.53 3.62 -4.77
C ILE A 100 5.06 4.87 -5.50
N TYR A 101 3.74 5.01 -5.61
CA TYR A 101 3.10 6.16 -6.22
C TYR A 101 2.57 7.10 -5.14
N LYS A 102 2.99 8.35 -5.16
CA LYS A 102 2.34 9.43 -4.42
C LYS A 102 1.20 9.97 -5.25
N MET A 103 0.01 9.97 -4.68
CA MET A 103 -1.22 10.30 -5.40
C MET A 103 -1.55 11.79 -5.29
N GLY A 104 -1.80 12.41 -6.45
CA GLY A 104 -2.38 13.76 -6.52
C GLY A 104 -3.91 13.69 -6.35
N TYR A 105 -4.43 14.36 -5.32
CA TYR A 105 -5.86 14.41 -5.05
C TYR A 105 -6.26 15.71 -4.35
N ALA A 106 -7.49 16.16 -4.56
CA ALA A 106 -8.07 17.27 -3.81
C ALA A 106 -8.98 16.77 -2.68
N LEU A 107 -9.73 15.70 -2.96
CA LEU A 107 -10.60 15.04 -1.99
C LEU A 107 -10.38 13.53 -2.04
N ALA A 108 -10.45 12.88 -0.88
CA ALA A 108 -10.45 11.43 -0.74
C ALA A 108 -11.52 11.01 0.29
N VAL A 109 -11.83 9.74 0.33
CA VAL A 109 -12.78 9.15 1.29
C VAL A 109 -12.02 8.24 2.23
N LYS A 110 -12.17 8.45 3.53
CA LYS A 110 -11.70 7.53 4.57
C LYS A 110 -12.87 6.66 4.99
N PRO A 111 -12.87 5.35 4.69
CA PRO A 111 -13.92 4.43 5.12
C PRO A 111 -13.81 4.13 6.61
N SER A 112 -14.91 3.69 7.23
CA SER A 112 -14.92 3.09 8.57
C SER A 112 -14.71 1.58 8.49
N LYS A 113 -14.59 0.92 9.65
CA LYS A 113 -14.53 -0.54 9.77
C LYS A 113 -15.75 -1.27 9.19
N ASP A 114 -16.90 -0.61 9.17
CA ASP A 114 -18.12 -1.18 8.59
C ASP A 114 -18.02 -1.39 7.09
N LEU A 115 -17.13 -0.62 6.41
CA LEU A 115 -16.89 -0.72 4.98
C LEU A 115 -15.60 -1.45 4.65
N VAL A 116 -14.57 -1.32 5.50
CA VAL A 116 -13.24 -1.94 5.34
C VAL A 116 -12.81 -2.47 6.71
N PRO A 117 -12.99 -3.76 6.98
CA PRO A 117 -12.75 -4.34 8.32
C PRO A 117 -11.34 -4.14 8.87
N ASP A 118 -10.34 -4.08 8.00
CA ASP A 118 -8.92 -3.94 8.33
C ASP A 118 -8.37 -2.50 8.17
N VAL A 119 -9.26 -1.49 8.07
CA VAL A 119 -8.87 -0.09 7.85
C VAL A 119 -7.93 0.48 8.92
N ASP A 120 -8.00 -0.03 10.15
CA ASP A 120 -7.12 0.43 11.23
C ASP A 120 -5.66 0.00 11.01
N TYR A 121 -5.44 -1.09 10.26
CA TYR A 121 -4.11 -1.62 9.93
C TYR A 121 -3.59 -1.03 8.62
N THR A 122 -4.45 -0.99 7.61
CA THR A 122 -4.10 -0.51 6.27
C THR A 122 -4.12 1.01 6.16
N ASP A 123 -4.83 1.68 7.06
CA ASP A 123 -5.17 3.11 6.95
C ASP A 123 -5.67 3.46 5.54
N GLU A 124 -6.57 2.62 5.04
CA GLU A 124 -7.07 2.72 3.67
C GLU A 124 -7.84 4.01 3.45
N HIS A 125 -7.61 4.59 2.29
CA HIS A 125 -8.31 5.74 1.76
C HIS A 125 -8.72 5.47 0.32
N TRP A 126 -9.86 5.99 -0.10
CA TRP A 126 -10.41 5.80 -1.42
C TRP A 126 -10.36 7.07 -2.26
N LEU A 127 -9.83 6.94 -3.45
CA LEU A 127 -10.02 7.91 -4.51
C LEU A 127 -11.15 7.38 -5.40
N ILE A 128 -12.33 8.00 -5.33
CA ILE A 128 -13.54 7.52 -6.01
C ILE A 128 -13.87 8.38 -7.22
N ALA A 129 -14.55 7.77 -8.21
CA ALA A 129 -15.13 8.53 -9.31
C ALA A 129 -16.33 9.35 -8.79
N ALA A 130 -16.42 10.60 -9.18
CA ALA A 130 -17.63 11.36 -8.99
C ALA A 130 -18.73 10.84 -9.94
N SER A 131 -19.99 10.82 -9.51
CA SER A 131 -21.14 10.15 -10.15
C SER A 131 -21.38 10.50 -11.62
N VAL A 132 -20.75 11.53 -12.16
CA VAL A 132 -21.04 12.07 -13.51
C VAL A 132 -19.85 11.97 -14.47
N ASN A 133 -18.62 11.76 -14.00
CA ASN A 133 -17.44 11.66 -14.86
C ASN A 133 -16.46 10.60 -14.34
N THR A 134 -15.92 9.78 -15.23
CA THR A 134 -14.74 8.96 -14.97
C THR A 134 -13.59 9.90 -14.62
N ARG A 135 -13.25 9.97 -13.33
CA ARG A 135 -12.14 10.77 -12.86
C ARG A 135 -10.86 9.94 -12.91
N GLU A 136 -9.83 10.54 -13.43
CA GLU A 136 -8.49 9.98 -13.38
C GLU A 136 -7.66 10.70 -12.32
N TYR A 137 -6.93 9.93 -11.52
CA TYR A 137 -6.00 10.46 -10.54
C TYR A 137 -4.57 10.27 -11.04
N LYS A 138 -3.78 11.31 -10.96
CA LYS A 138 -2.35 11.23 -11.31
C LYS A 138 -1.58 10.68 -10.12
N GLY A 139 -0.66 9.75 -10.39
CA GLY A 139 0.33 9.28 -9.44
C GLY A 139 1.73 9.57 -9.95
N GLN A 140 2.62 9.98 -9.07
CA GLN A 140 4.04 10.15 -9.34
C GLN A 140 4.81 9.07 -8.59
N ILE A 141 5.71 8.36 -9.28
CA ILE A 141 6.61 7.42 -8.63
C ILE A 141 7.56 8.24 -7.74
N THR A 142 7.62 7.89 -6.47
CA THR A 142 8.45 8.52 -5.44
C THR A 142 9.42 7.54 -4.80
N GLY A 143 9.45 6.33 -5.30
CA GLY A 143 10.36 5.29 -4.84
C GLY A 143 10.00 3.92 -5.36
N LYS A 144 10.87 2.98 -5.04
CA LYS A 144 10.69 1.55 -5.32
C LYS A 144 11.20 0.69 -4.18
N GLY A 145 10.69 -0.53 -4.09
CA GLY A 145 11.15 -1.49 -3.10
C GLY A 145 11.00 -2.93 -3.56
N PHE A 146 11.66 -3.84 -2.87
CA PHE A 146 11.54 -5.27 -3.10
C PHE A 146 11.80 -6.06 -1.82
N LEU A 147 11.16 -7.23 -1.73
CA LEU A 147 11.42 -8.20 -0.68
C LEU A 147 12.65 -9.03 -1.07
N SER A 148 13.66 -9.02 -0.19
CA SER A 148 14.91 -9.76 -0.41
C SER A 148 14.90 -11.11 0.28
N ASN A 149 14.35 -11.18 1.49
CA ASN A 149 14.39 -12.39 2.29
C ASN A 149 13.16 -12.54 3.18
N ILE A 150 12.78 -13.79 3.44
CA ILE A 150 11.82 -14.19 4.47
C ILE A 150 12.48 -15.28 5.29
N SER A 151 12.60 -15.09 6.60
CA SER A 151 12.93 -16.15 7.54
C SER A 151 11.74 -16.43 8.46
N ILE A 152 11.66 -17.67 8.93
CA ILE A 152 10.58 -18.15 9.80
C ILE A 152 11.21 -18.75 11.03
N ASP A 153 10.91 -18.16 12.17
CA ASP A 153 11.31 -18.71 13.47
C ASP A 153 10.12 -19.44 14.09
N LEU A 154 10.27 -20.75 14.30
CA LEU A 154 9.25 -21.59 14.90
C LEU A 154 9.23 -21.41 16.40
N LEU A 155 8.10 -21.02 16.94
CA LEU A 155 7.83 -20.96 18.38
C LEU A 155 6.98 -22.16 18.82
N ARG A 156 6.92 -22.37 20.14
CA ARG A 156 6.12 -23.47 20.74
C ARG A 156 4.62 -23.40 20.38
N ASN A 157 4.09 -22.20 20.17
CA ASN A 157 2.68 -21.92 19.88
C ASN A 157 2.49 -21.00 18.68
N GLY A 158 3.35 -21.09 17.66
CA GLY A 158 3.21 -20.25 16.47
C GLY A 158 4.52 -20.09 15.70
N CYS A 159 4.58 -19.08 14.87
CA CYS A 159 5.79 -18.72 14.13
C CYS A 159 5.93 -17.18 14.04
N ILE A 160 7.15 -16.73 13.98
CA ILE A 160 7.50 -15.35 13.67
C ILE A 160 8.04 -15.33 12.25
N TYR A 161 7.48 -14.48 11.42
CA TYR A 161 8.00 -14.18 10.10
C TYR A 161 8.85 -12.91 10.18
N ASN A 162 10.08 -12.99 9.64
CA ASN A 162 10.96 -11.84 9.51
C ASN A 162 11.15 -11.55 8.03
N TYR A 163 10.67 -10.39 7.59
CA TYR A 163 10.74 -9.90 6.22
C TYR A 163 11.83 -8.85 6.10
N THR A 164 12.75 -9.04 5.16
CA THR A 164 13.79 -8.06 4.83
C THR A 164 13.43 -7.38 3.52
N TRP A 165 13.08 -6.11 3.60
CA TRP A 165 12.75 -5.25 2.48
C TRP A 165 13.86 -4.25 2.19
N TYR A 166 14.10 -3.98 0.92
CA TYR A 166 14.94 -2.88 0.48
C TYR A 166 14.09 -1.83 -0.23
N PHE A 167 14.30 -0.56 0.11
CA PHE A 167 13.64 0.59 -0.50
C PHE A 167 14.64 1.61 -1.01
N SER A 168 14.32 2.25 -2.14
CA SER A 168 14.96 3.47 -2.64
C SER A 168 13.87 4.52 -2.77
N LEU A 169 14.00 5.63 -2.05
CA LEU A 169 13.02 6.71 -1.97
C LEU A 169 13.60 7.97 -2.57
N ASP A 170 12.86 8.61 -3.48
CA ASP A 170 13.29 9.81 -4.20
C ASP A 170 12.91 11.10 -3.46
N GLU A 171 11.91 11.01 -2.58
CA GLU A 171 11.46 12.13 -1.73
C GLU A 171 11.15 11.66 -0.30
N LYS A 172 10.91 12.62 0.59
CA LYS A 172 10.44 12.33 1.95
C LYS A 172 9.12 11.57 1.90
N THR A 173 9.08 10.41 2.54
CA THR A 173 7.97 9.47 2.43
C THR A 173 7.56 8.95 3.79
N LYS A 174 6.26 8.97 4.08
CA LYS A 174 5.71 8.39 5.29
C LYS A 174 5.69 6.86 5.19
N PHE A 175 6.57 6.21 5.94
CA PHE A 175 6.63 4.75 5.97
C PHE A 175 5.50 4.15 6.82
N ILE A 176 5.34 4.66 8.04
CA ILE A 176 4.20 4.43 8.95
C ILE A 176 3.85 5.72 9.66
N LYS A 177 2.77 5.74 10.44
CA LYS A 177 2.43 6.86 11.31
C LYS A 177 3.57 7.09 12.33
N GLY A 178 4.15 8.29 12.31
CA GLY A 178 5.26 8.68 13.20
C GLY A 178 6.66 8.31 12.71
N LEU A 179 6.78 7.70 11.52
CA LEU A 179 8.08 7.44 10.88
C LEU A 179 8.07 7.94 9.44
N ASP A 180 8.67 9.09 9.22
CA ASP A 180 8.96 9.63 7.90
C ASP A 180 10.41 9.29 7.53
N LEU A 181 10.62 8.78 6.33
CA LEU A 181 11.94 8.47 5.77
C LEU A 181 12.33 9.58 4.79
N GLU A 182 13.51 10.15 4.98
CA GLU A 182 14.11 11.10 4.04
C GLU A 182 14.51 10.40 2.72
N PRO A 183 14.76 11.14 1.62
CA PRO A 183 15.28 10.52 0.39
C PRO A 183 16.52 9.68 0.66
N GLY A 184 16.61 8.50 0.05
CA GLY A 184 17.73 7.58 0.23
C GLY A 184 17.36 6.12 0.10
N CYS A 185 18.33 5.25 0.41
CA CYS A 185 18.14 3.80 0.38
C CYS A 185 18.07 3.23 1.80
N TYR A 186 17.22 2.22 1.99
CA TYR A 186 16.92 1.63 3.30
C TYR A 186 16.82 0.12 3.22
N CYS A 187 17.35 -0.55 4.25
CA CYS A 187 17.02 -1.91 4.60
C CYS A 187 16.01 -1.87 5.76
N ILE A 188 14.85 -2.51 5.58
CA ILE A 188 13.79 -2.51 6.58
C ILE A 188 13.43 -3.95 6.93
N ASN A 189 13.64 -4.31 8.19
CA ASN A 189 13.24 -5.59 8.75
C ASN A 189 11.89 -5.43 9.44
N LEU A 190 10.92 -6.27 9.05
CA LEU A 190 9.57 -6.31 9.59
C LEU A 190 9.32 -7.67 10.24
N LEU A 191 8.96 -7.66 11.52
CA LEU A 191 8.58 -8.87 12.27
C LEU A 191 7.05 -8.97 12.29
N ASP A 192 6.53 -10.08 11.75
CA ASP A 192 5.12 -10.45 11.83
C ASP A 192 4.96 -11.63 12.78
N ILE A 193 4.26 -11.41 13.88
CA ILE A 193 4.00 -12.42 14.92
C ILE A 193 2.64 -13.09 14.64
N GLY A 194 2.46 -13.57 13.43
CA GLY A 194 1.38 -14.46 13.04
C GLY A 194 -0.05 -13.94 13.24
N GLY A 195 -0.60 -13.23 12.22
CA GLY A 195 -2.01 -12.94 12.11
C GLY A 195 -2.39 -11.47 12.15
N TYR A 196 -3.69 -11.22 12.24
CA TYR A 196 -4.32 -9.90 12.14
C TYR A 196 -3.99 -8.90 13.27
N ASP A 197 -3.15 -9.31 14.24
CA ASP A 197 -2.76 -8.48 15.38
C ASP A 197 -1.38 -7.80 15.17
N PHE A 198 -0.87 -7.77 13.94
CA PHE A 198 0.36 -7.06 13.63
C PHE A 198 0.14 -5.55 13.78
N ILE A 199 0.57 -5.00 14.90
CA ILE A 199 0.60 -3.55 15.12
C ILE A 199 2.03 -3.08 14.79
N PRO A 200 2.22 -2.38 13.66
CA PRO A 200 3.54 -1.90 13.27
C PRO A 200 4.07 -0.94 14.32
N LYS A 201 5.24 -1.26 14.89
CA LYS A 201 5.88 -0.45 15.90
C LYS A 201 7.38 -0.37 15.62
N VAL A 202 7.88 0.85 15.52
CA VAL A 202 9.33 1.08 15.37
C VAL A 202 10.06 0.62 16.63
N GLY A 203 11.15 -0.12 16.45
CA GLY A 203 11.98 -0.65 17.53
C GLY A 203 11.68 -2.10 17.89
N ASP A 204 10.42 -2.48 18.00
CA ASP A 204 10.03 -3.85 18.34
C ASP A 204 9.82 -4.71 17.07
N ASN A 205 8.92 -4.24 16.18
CA ASN A 205 8.51 -4.97 14.97
C ASN A 205 9.15 -4.42 13.69
N ILE A 206 9.65 -3.18 13.72
CA ILE A 206 10.25 -2.51 12.57
C ILE A 206 11.63 -2.01 12.94
N LYS A 207 12.64 -2.52 12.23
CA LYS A 207 14.02 -2.01 12.27
C LYS A 207 14.33 -1.38 10.93
N VAL A 208 14.81 -0.15 10.95
CA VAL A 208 15.14 0.65 9.76
C VAL A 208 16.61 0.98 9.79
N GLU A 209 17.33 0.64 8.73
CA GLU A 209 18.73 0.95 8.53
C GLU A 209 18.86 1.74 7.22
N LYS A 210 19.52 2.88 7.26
CA LYS A 210 19.89 3.63 6.06
C LYS A 210 21.13 3.00 5.46
N ILE A 211 21.06 2.62 4.19
CA ILE A 211 22.15 1.97 3.44
C ILE A 211 22.64 2.86 2.31
N THR A 212 23.77 2.49 1.71
CA THR A 212 24.27 3.17 0.52
C THR A 212 23.48 2.77 -0.73
N LYS A 213 23.56 3.60 -1.76
CA LYS A 213 22.97 3.28 -3.07
C LYS A 213 23.61 2.03 -3.70
N ASP A 214 24.90 1.84 -3.49
CA ASP A 214 25.63 0.68 -4.03
C ASP A 214 25.19 -0.62 -3.37
N GLU A 215 24.94 -0.61 -2.05
CA GLU A 215 24.35 -1.75 -1.34
C GLU A 215 22.95 -2.08 -1.86
N PHE A 216 22.10 -1.06 -2.05
CA PHE A 216 20.78 -1.27 -2.62
C PHE A 216 20.86 -1.94 -3.99
N LEU A 217 21.70 -1.41 -4.90
CA LEU A 217 21.89 -1.95 -6.25
C LEU A 217 22.47 -3.37 -6.24
N PHE A 218 23.39 -3.67 -5.32
CA PHE A 218 23.93 -5.01 -5.15
C PHE A 218 22.82 -6.03 -4.79
N HIS A 219 21.97 -5.69 -3.84
CA HIS A 219 20.85 -6.58 -3.44
C HIS A 219 19.79 -6.69 -4.54
N GLU A 220 19.49 -5.61 -5.26
CA GLU A 220 18.58 -5.62 -6.41
C GLU A 220 19.12 -6.54 -7.51
N GLY A 221 20.41 -6.45 -7.85
CA GLY A 221 21.05 -7.30 -8.86
C GLY A 221 21.00 -8.78 -8.50
N ARG A 222 21.36 -9.13 -7.27
CA ARG A 222 21.29 -10.54 -6.79
C ARG A 222 19.88 -11.11 -6.84
N ARG A 223 18.86 -10.32 -6.53
CA ARG A 223 17.47 -10.72 -6.64
C ARG A 223 17.07 -11.03 -8.08
N ILE A 224 17.44 -10.16 -9.02
CA ILE A 224 17.15 -10.36 -10.45
C ILE A 224 17.80 -11.64 -10.97
N GLU A 225 19.04 -11.91 -10.62
CA GLU A 225 19.74 -13.16 -10.96
C GLU A 225 19.02 -14.39 -10.41
N SER A 226 18.56 -14.35 -9.16
CA SER A 226 17.85 -15.48 -8.53
C SER A 226 16.51 -15.78 -9.21
N ILE A 227 15.79 -14.75 -9.69
CA ILE A 227 14.53 -14.91 -10.43
C ILE A 227 14.79 -15.49 -11.83
N SER A 228 15.84 -15.02 -12.50
CA SER A 228 16.21 -15.49 -13.84
C SER A 228 16.61 -16.98 -13.83
N ASN A 229 17.35 -17.40 -12.81
CA ASN A 229 17.76 -18.80 -12.66
C ASN A 229 16.60 -19.75 -12.35
N LYS A 230 15.56 -19.29 -11.63
CA LYS A 230 14.34 -20.08 -11.38
C LYS A 230 13.43 -20.26 -12.61
N ARG A 231 13.62 -19.46 -13.65
CA ARG A 231 12.87 -19.60 -14.93
C ARG A 231 13.42 -20.67 -15.88
N LEU A 232 14.58 -21.27 -15.54
CA LEU A 232 15.25 -22.27 -16.34
C LEU A 232 14.92 -23.72 -15.91
N TYR A 233 14.07 -23.91 -14.89
CA TYR A 233 13.56 -25.16 -14.37
C TYR A 233 12.03 -25.10 -14.24
#